data_457b6e8c5ae3c191514c1e2715a31a03
#
_entry.id   457b6e8c5ae3c191514c1e2715a31a03
#
_cell.length_a   1.000
_cell.length_b   1.000
_cell.length_c   1.000
_cell.angle_alpha   90.00
_cell.angle_beta   90.00
_cell.angle_gamma   90.00
#
_symmetry.space_group_name_H-M   'P 1'
#
loop_
_entity.id
_entity.type
_entity.pdbx_description
1 polymer ?
#
loop_
_entity_poly.entity_id
_entity_poly.type
_entity_poly.pdbx_seq_one_letter_code
_entity_poly.pdbx_strand_id
1 'polypeptide(L)'
;PLIISGWILGLFNTFQILPDSGIGGIGGSLTATLLGFALIFPVYAIGGMGAGDVKMQMGFGAWVGAYYSFGQAQYIVLIAFCWGAIIGGIIAFFMILFRKQIATNLLNTREILSDLATKSVDETEQKAAARKPRMHLLPYGIPLCLGFLGYLAYLHLYLHIPLPVYPIQ
;
A
#
# COMPACT_ATOMS: atom_id res chain seq x y z
N PRO A 1 11.74 4.80 -8.61
CA PRO A 1 13.02 4.50 -7.91
C PRO A 1 12.82 3.42 -6.84
N LEU A 2 11.84 3.58 -5.92
CA LEU A 2 11.63 2.69 -4.76
C LEU A 2 11.39 1.22 -5.14
N ILE A 3 10.59 0.95 -6.16
CA ILE A 3 10.29 -0.41 -6.64
C ILE A 3 11.55 -1.06 -7.20
N ILE A 4 12.26 -0.33 -8.07
CA ILE A 4 13.47 -0.82 -8.74
C ILE A 4 14.57 -1.11 -7.72
N SER A 5 14.77 -0.22 -6.73
CA SER A 5 15.76 -0.45 -5.67
C SER A 5 15.43 -1.69 -4.82
N GLY A 6 14.14 -1.94 -4.54
CA GLY A 6 13.73 -3.17 -3.85
C GLY A 6 13.98 -4.44 -4.69
N TRP A 7 13.75 -4.39 -6.00
CA TRP A 7 14.06 -5.52 -6.88
C TRP A 7 15.56 -5.79 -7.01
N ILE A 8 16.38 -4.72 -7.11
CA ILE A 8 17.84 -4.84 -7.12
C ILE A 8 18.33 -5.48 -5.83
N LEU A 9 17.82 -5.05 -4.68
CA LEU A 9 18.14 -5.64 -3.39
C LEU A 9 17.74 -7.12 -3.33
N GLY A 10 16.52 -7.46 -3.78
CA GLY A 10 16.06 -8.84 -3.86
C GLY A 10 16.93 -9.71 -4.79
N LEU A 11 17.45 -9.14 -5.88
CA LEU A 11 18.38 -9.81 -6.76
C LEU A 11 19.71 -10.09 -6.07
N PHE A 12 20.28 -9.11 -5.38
CA PHE A 12 21.52 -9.27 -4.62
C PHE A 12 21.39 -10.33 -3.52
N ASN A 13 20.24 -10.38 -2.83
CA ASN A 13 19.95 -11.40 -1.84
C ASN A 13 19.81 -12.80 -2.46
N THR A 14 19.23 -12.92 -3.65
CA THR A 14 19.13 -14.19 -4.37
C THR A 14 20.51 -14.76 -4.71
N PHE A 15 21.44 -13.90 -5.10
CA PHE A 15 22.83 -14.29 -5.41
C PHE A 15 23.76 -14.30 -4.19
N GLN A 16 23.25 -14.03 -3.00
CA GLN A 16 24.03 -13.96 -1.74
C GLN A 16 25.26 -13.01 -1.82
N ILE A 17 25.14 -11.96 -2.65
CA ILE A 17 26.20 -10.96 -2.80
C ILE A 17 26.35 -10.11 -1.54
N LEU A 18 25.24 -9.91 -0.82
CA LEU A 18 25.17 -9.15 0.45
C LEU A 18 24.63 -10.08 1.55
N PRO A 19 25.47 -10.80 2.28
CA PRO A 19 25.03 -11.84 3.23
C PRO A 19 24.15 -11.32 4.36
N ASP A 20 24.28 -10.04 4.73
CA ASP A 20 23.54 -9.44 5.86
C ASP A 20 22.32 -8.61 5.42
N SER A 21 21.95 -8.63 4.13
CA SER A 21 20.91 -7.74 3.60
C SER A 21 19.47 -8.31 3.66
N GLY A 22 19.29 -9.53 4.19
CA GLY A 22 17.98 -10.17 4.37
C GLY A 22 17.89 -11.57 3.77
N ILE A 23 16.86 -12.32 4.16
CA ILE A 23 16.61 -13.69 3.71
C ILE A 23 15.59 -13.79 2.55
N GLY A 24 15.04 -12.65 2.13
CA GLY A 24 14.17 -12.55 0.97
C GLY A 24 14.96 -12.68 -0.34
N GLY A 25 14.29 -12.79 -1.43
CA GLY A 25 14.89 -12.86 -2.75
C GLY A 25 14.07 -12.11 -3.79
N ILE A 26 14.51 -12.18 -5.05
CA ILE A 26 13.81 -11.51 -6.16
C ILE A 26 12.36 -12.03 -6.29
N GLY A 27 12.11 -13.32 -6.06
CA GLY A 27 10.77 -13.89 -6.08
C GLY A 27 9.87 -13.32 -5.00
N GLY A 28 10.37 -13.18 -3.76
CA GLY A 28 9.67 -12.53 -2.66
C GLY A 28 9.38 -11.06 -2.95
N SER A 29 10.37 -10.34 -3.48
CA SER A 29 10.25 -8.93 -3.85
C SER A 29 9.20 -8.71 -4.94
N LEU A 30 9.18 -9.52 -6.00
CA LEU A 30 8.20 -9.42 -7.09
C LEU A 30 6.78 -9.74 -6.61
N THR A 31 6.60 -10.83 -5.87
CA THR A 31 5.28 -11.23 -5.38
C THR A 31 4.71 -10.27 -4.35
N ALA A 32 5.53 -9.73 -3.45
CA ALA A 32 5.11 -8.72 -2.49
C ALA A 32 4.81 -7.36 -3.18
N THR A 33 5.52 -7.01 -4.25
CA THR A 33 5.19 -5.87 -5.12
C THR A 33 3.82 -6.02 -5.75
N LEU A 34 3.55 -7.21 -6.31
CA LEU A 34 2.26 -7.51 -6.96
C LEU A 34 1.11 -7.50 -5.94
N LEU A 35 1.34 -8.05 -4.74
CA LEU A 35 0.37 -7.98 -3.65
C LEU A 35 0.10 -6.52 -3.24
N GLY A 36 1.13 -5.69 -3.08
CA GLY A 36 0.98 -4.28 -2.79
C GLY A 36 0.17 -3.53 -3.84
N PHE A 37 0.37 -3.86 -5.12
CA PHE A 37 -0.45 -3.36 -6.21
C PHE A 37 -1.90 -3.82 -6.10
N ALA A 38 -2.13 -5.13 -5.94
CA ALA A 38 -3.47 -5.73 -5.91
C ALA A 38 -4.34 -5.18 -4.77
N LEU A 39 -3.74 -4.91 -3.60
CA LEU A 39 -4.46 -4.37 -2.44
C LEU A 39 -5.00 -2.96 -2.68
N ILE A 40 -4.25 -2.13 -3.39
CA ILE A 40 -4.60 -0.71 -3.57
C ILE A 40 -5.30 -0.45 -4.91
N PHE A 41 -5.13 -1.34 -5.87
CA PHE A 41 -5.67 -1.20 -7.23
C PHE A 41 -7.19 -0.96 -7.28
N PRO A 42 -8.04 -1.66 -6.50
CA PRO A 42 -9.48 -1.40 -6.52
C PRO A 42 -9.83 0.04 -6.14
N VAL A 43 -9.15 0.59 -5.12
CA VAL A 43 -9.36 1.98 -4.68
C VAL A 43 -8.84 2.98 -5.70
N TYR A 44 -7.74 2.66 -6.38
CA TYR A 44 -7.21 3.46 -7.49
C TYR A 44 -8.16 3.47 -8.70
N ALA A 45 -8.70 2.31 -9.08
CA ALA A 45 -9.60 2.15 -10.23
C ALA A 45 -10.88 2.98 -10.09
N ILE A 46 -11.45 3.08 -8.88
CA ILE A 46 -12.62 3.94 -8.61
C ILE A 46 -12.26 5.42 -8.45
N GLY A 47 -10.99 5.79 -8.63
CA GLY A 47 -10.53 7.18 -8.54
C GLY A 47 -10.33 7.71 -7.11
N GLY A 48 -10.35 6.84 -6.09
CA GLY A 48 -10.19 7.22 -4.68
C GLY A 48 -8.76 7.59 -4.27
N MET A 49 -7.76 7.18 -5.05
CA MET A 49 -6.33 7.37 -4.75
C MET A 49 -5.52 7.86 -5.94
N GLY A 50 -4.37 8.46 -5.67
CA GLY A 50 -3.41 8.87 -6.68
C GLY A 50 -2.49 7.73 -7.13
N ALA A 51 -2.01 7.79 -8.38
CA ALA A 51 -1.02 6.83 -8.90
C ALA A 51 0.30 6.82 -8.09
N GLY A 52 0.59 7.90 -7.36
CA GLY A 52 1.74 8.00 -6.46
C GLY A 52 1.64 7.03 -5.28
N ASP A 53 0.45 6.93 -4.68
CA ASP A 53 0.18 6.05 -3.54
C ASP A 53 0.30 4.57 -3.94
N VAL A 54 -0.16 4.23 -5.16
CA VAL A 54 0.00 2.89 -5.74
C VAL A 54 1.48 2.53 -5.87
N LYS A 55 2.30 3.42 -6.46
CA LYS A 55 3.74 3.21 -6.63
C LYS A 55 4.47 3.11 -5.29
N MET A 56 4.03 3.84 -4.29
CA MET A 56 4.60 3.79 -2.95
C MET A 56 4.32 2.45 -2.28
N GLN A 57 3.08 1.97 -2.31
CA GLN A 57 2.71 0.67 -1.75
C GLN A 57 3.42 -0.49 -2.44
N MET A 58 3.53 -0.45 -3.78
CA MET A 58 4.34 -1.40 -4.54
C MET A 58 5.81 -1.38 -4.11
N GLY A 59 6.36 -0.18 -3.84
CA GLY A 59 7.73 -0.02 -3.36
C GLY A 59 7.94 -0.61 -1.98
N PHE A 60 7.01 -0.42 -1.06
CA PHE A 60 7.04 -1.08 0.25
C PHE A 60 7.04 -2.60 0.11
N GLY A 61 6.15 -3.13 -0.75
CA GLY A 61 6.14 -4.56 -1.07
C GLY A 61 7.47 -5.06 -1.60
N ALA A 62 8.10 -4.33 -2.54
CA ALA A 62 9.39 -4.69 -3.12
C ALA A 62 10.49 -4.80 -2.06
N TRP A 63 10.58 -3.85 -1.15
CA TRP A 63 11.60 -3.84 -0.07
C TRP A 63 11.34 -4.92 0.96
N VAL A 64 10.09 -5.06 1.45
CA VAL A 64 9.74 -6.10 2.42
C VAL A 64 9.99 -7.48 1.85
N GLY A 65 9.63 -7.71 0.58
CA GLY A 65 9.87 -8.99 -0.10
C GLY A 65 11.34 -9.31 -0.33
N ALA A 66 12.20 -8.29 -0.42
CA ALA A 66 13.65 -8.49 -0.47
C ALA A 66 14.24 -8.88 0.90
N TYR A 67 13.71 -8.31 1.99
CA TYR A 67 14.24 -8.51 3.34
C TYR A 67 13.71 -9.76 4.04
N TYR A 68 12.41 -10.02 3.97
CA TYR A 68 11.75 -11.09 4.71
C TYR A 68 11.52 -12.32 3.85
N SER A 69 11.39 -13.50 4.49
CA SER A 69 11.06 -14.72 3.76
C SER A 69 9.73 -14.59 3.02
N PHE A 70 9.55 -15.41 1.99
CA PHE A 70 8.41 -15.32 1.07
C PHE A 70 7.04 -15.19 1.78
N GLY A 71 6.73 -16.05 2.76
CA GLY A 71 5.45 -16.00 3.46
C GLY A 71 5.32 -14.83 4.44
N GLN A 72 6.42 -14.47 5.12
CA GLN A 72 6.44 -13.35 6.06
C GLN A 72 6.26 -12.02 5.34
N ALA A 73 6.87 -11.85 4.18
CA ALA A 73 6.77 -10.63 3.39
C ALA A 73 5.33 -10.30 3.01
N GLN A 74 4.57 -11.25 2.49
CA GLN A 74 3.18 -11.06 2.14
C GLN A 74 2.32 -10.70 3.36
N TYR A 75 2.54 -11.40 4.47
CA TYR A 75 1.83 -11.11 5.71
C TYR A 75 2.11 -9.69 6.22
N ILE A 76 3.38 -9.27 6.22
CA ILE A 76 3.78 -7.93 6.64
C ILE A 76 3.14 -6.86 5.76
N VAL A 77 3.17 -7.03 4.43
CA VAL A 77 2.56 -6.08 3.48
C VAL A 77 1.06 -5.97 3.71
N LEU A 78 0.36 -7.09 3.92
CA LEU A 78 -1.07 -7.11 4.17
C LEU A 78 -1.42 -6.37 5.47
N ILE A 79 -0.77 -6.72 6.58
CA ILE A 79 -1.06 -6.13 7.89
C ILE A 79 -0.69 -4.65 7.92
N ALA A 80 0.47 -4.28 7.37
CA ALA A 80 0.87 -2.88 7.27
C ALA A 80 -0.12 -2.05 6.45
N PHE A 81 -0.67 -2.61 5.37
CA PHE A 81 -1.73 -2.00 4.60
C PHE A 81 -3.01 -1.81 5.43
N CYS A 82 -3.43 -2.83 6.19
CA CYS A 82 -4.59 -2.74 7.08
C CYS A 82 -4.41 -1.63 8.14
N TRP A 83 -3.23 -1.52 8.75
CA TRP A 83 -2.92 -0.43 9.68
C TRP A 83 -3.01 0.94 9.00
N GLY A 84 -2.44 1.07 7.80
CA GLY A 84 -2.54 2.29 7.01
C GLY A 84 -3.98 2.65 6.64
N ALA A 85 -4.79 1.66 6.29
CA ALA A 85 -6.21 1.84 5.99
C ALA A 85 -7.02 2.30 7.20
N ILE A 86 -6.76 1.73 8.39
CA ILE A 86 -7.40 2.15 9.65
C ILE A 86 -7.03 3.62 9.96
N ILE A 87 -5.75 3.96 9.94
CA ILE A 87 -5.27 5.32 10.19
C ILE A 87 -5.87 6.29 9.17
N GLY A 88 -5.85 5.92 7.88
CA GLY A 88 -6.45 6.71 6.81
C GLY A 88 -7.95 6.89 6.97
N GLY A 89 -8.66 5.85 7.37
CA GLY A 89 -10.10 5.89 7.68
C GLY A 89 -10.43 6.85 8.83
N ILE A 90 -9.65 6.80 9.91
CA ILE A 90 -9.81 7.71 11.04
C ILE A 90 -9.58 9.16 10.61
N ILE A 91 -8.52 9.43 9.87
CA ILE A 91 -8.21 10.78 9.37
C ILE A 91 -9.33 11.27 8.44
N ALA A 92 -9.80 10.42 7.52
CA ALA A 92 -10.90 10.73 6.62
C ALA A 92 -12.19 11.03 7.38
N PHE A 93 -12.51 10.23 8.39
CA PHE A 93 -13.69 10.43 9.24
C PHE A 93 -13.66 11.80 9.93
N PHE A 94 -12.55 12.15 10.58
CA PHE A 94 -12.40 13.46 11.22
C PHE A 94 -12.47 14.60 10.18
N MET A 95 -11.86 14.42 9.01
CA MET A 95 -11.91 15.44 7.96
C MET A 95 -13.34 15.69 7.44
N ILE A 96 -14.12 14.64 7.29
CA ILE A 96 -15.54 14.73 6.90
C ILE A 96 -16.34 15.44 8.00
N LEU A 97 -16.10 15.09 9.26
CA LEU A 97 -16.80 15.67 10.41
C LEU A 97 -16.55 17.18 10.54
N PHE A 98 -15.27 17.59 10.44
CA PHE A 98 -14.90 19.02 10.55
C PHE A 98 -15.36 19.85 9.34
N ARG A 99 -15.44 19.27 8.15
CA ARG A 99 -15.83 20.01 6.93
C ARG A 99 -17.34 20.15 6.74
N LYS A 100 -18.20 19.57 7.59
CA LYS A 100 -19.68 19.58 7.42
C LYS A 100 -20.17 19.16 6.01
N GLN A 101 -19.38 18.42 5.28
CA GLN A 101 -19.69 17.97 3.92
C GLN A 101 -20.16 16.49 3.86
N ILE A 102 -20.72 15.99 4.99
CA ILE A 102 -21.15 14.61 5.12
C ILE A 102 -22.15 14.22 4.03
N ALA A 103 -23.15 15.08 3.78
CA ALA A 103 -24.18 14.81 2.79
C ALA A 103 -23.63 14.71 1.36
N THR A 104 -22.73 15.61 0.98
CA THR A 104 -22.13 15.63 -0.37
C THR A 104 -21.23 14.41 -0.59
N ASN A 105 -20.45 14.01 0.41
CA ASN A 105 -19.59 12.84 0.31
C ASN A 105 -20.38 11.53 0.28
N LEU A 106 -21.47 11.45 1.04
CA LEU A 106 -22.34 10.26 1.04
C LEU A 106 -23.07 10.08 -0.30
N LEU A 107 -23.55 11.18 -0.90
CA LEU A 107 -24.18 11.16 -2.21
C LEU A 107 -23.18 10.75 -3.30
N ASN A 108 -21.97 11.29 -3.28
CA ASN A 108 -20.90 10.89 -4.20
C ASN A 108 -20.53 9.41 -4.08
N THR A 109 -20.43 8.89 -2.84
CA THR A 109 -20.13 7.47 -2.60
C THR A 109 -21.24 6.57 -3.13
N ARG A 110 -22.52 6.93 -2.90
CA ARG A 110 -23.66 6.18 -3.39
C ARG A 110 -23.70 6.17 -4.92
N GLU A 111 -23.41 7.30 -5.56
CA GLU A 111 -23.35 7.42 -7.01
C GLU A 111 -22.24 6.56 -7.62
N ILE A 112 -21.04 6.56 -7.00
CA ILE A 112 -19.93 5.70 -7.41
C ILE A 112 -20.28 4.22 -7.28
N LEU A 113 -20.90 3.80 -6.17
CA LEU A 113 -21.32 2.41 -5.99
C LEU A 113 -22.39 2.00 -7.03
N SER A 114 -23.33 2.88 -7.35
CA SER A 114 -24.35 2.59 -8.35
C SER A 114 -23.78 2.53 -9.77
N ASP A 115 -22.83 3.40 -10.09
CA ASP A 115 -22.12 3.39 -11.38
C ASP A 115 -21.27 2.11 -11.55
N LEU A 116 -20.61 1.63 -10.48
CA LEU A 116 -19.86 0.37 -10.48
C LEU A 116 -20.76 -0.87 -10.68
N ALA A 117 -21.99 -0.82 -10.15
CA ALA A 117 -22.92 -1.94 -10.23
C ALA A 117 -23.64 -2.03 -11.59
N THR A 118 -23.73 -0.92 -12.35
CA THR A 118 -24.61 -0.81 -13.52
C THR A 118 -23.90 -0.47 -14.83
N LYS A 119 -22.64 -0.01 -14.80
CA LYS A 119 -21.94 0.51 -16.00
C LYS A 119 -20.66 -0.23 -16.32
N SER A 120 -20.24 -0.16 -17.60
CA SER A 120 -18.96 -0.71 -18.05
C SER A 120 -17.77 0.06 -17.47
N VAL A 121 -16.62 -0.62 -17.39
CA VAL A 121 -15.36 -0.09 -16.79
C VAL A 121 -14.92 1.22 -17.46
N ASP A 122 -15.06 1.33 -18.79
CA ASP A 122 -14.62 2.49 -19.57
C ASP A 122 -15.38 3.79 -19.24
N GLU A 123 -16.70 3.71 -19.03
CA GLU A 123 -17.50 4.87 -18.62
C GLU A 123 -17.20 5.30 -17.18
N THR A 124 -16.86 4.34 -16.33
CA THR A 124 -16.48 4.59 -14.93
C THR A 124 -15.15 5.31 -14.84
N GLU A 125 -14.16 4.94 -15.68
CA GLU A 125 -12.86 5.62 -15.73
C GLU A 125 -12.96 7.08 -16.22
N GLN A 126 -13.75 7.35 -17.26
CA GLN A 126 -13.95 8.70 -17.78
C GLN A 126 -14.62 9.62 -16.75
N LYS A 127 -15.63 9.11 -16.05
CA LYS A 127 -16.30 9.86 -14.97
C LYS A 127 -15.40 10.06 -13.75
N ALA A 128 -14.60 9.06 -13.38
CA ALA A 128 -13.61 9.17 -12.32
C ALA A 128 -12.54 10.23 -12.64
N ALA A 129 -12.09 10.29 -13.89
CA ALA A 129 -11.16 11.32 -14.37
C ALA A 129 -11.76 12.73 -14.32
N ALA A 130 -13.02 12.89 -14.68
CA ALA A 130 -13.73 14.17 -14.64
C ALA A 130 -14.03 14.66 -13.21
N ARG A 131 -14.15 13.74 -12.24
CA ARG A 131 -14.36 14.06 -10.81
C ARG A 131 -13.07 14.44 -10.08
N LYS A 132 -11.89 13.97 -10.53
CA LYS A 132 -10.58 14.25 -9.94
C LYS A 132 -10.32 15.73 -9.61
N PRO A 133 -10.64 16.70 -10.45
CA PRO A 133 -10.42 18.13 -10.15
C PRO A 133 -11.30 18.68 -9.03
N ARG A 134 -12.44 18.05 -8.75
CA ARG A 134 -13.41 18.47 -7.73
C ARG A 134 -13.27 17.73 -6.41
N MET A 135 -12.59 16.59 -6.41
CA MET A 135 -12.29 15.84 -5.20
C MET A 135 -11.00 16.38 -4.56
N HIS A 136 -11.09 16.85 -3.34
CA HIS A 136 -9.90 17.04 -2.51
C HIS A 136 -9.39 15.64 -2.14
N LEU A 137 -8.54 15.09 -3.02
CA LEU A 137 -7.89 13.80 -2.78
C LEU A 137 -7.11 13.92 -1.47
N LEU A 138 -7.50 13.13 -0.48
CA LEU A 138 -6.66 12.93 0.69
C LEU A 138 -5.31 12.40 0.19
N PRO A 139 -4.20 12.95 0.64
CA PRO A 139 -2.89 12.35 0.37
C PRO A 139 -2.79 11.05 1.18
N TYR A 140 -3.35 9.97 0.62
CA TYR A 140 -3.35 8.63 1.25
C TYR A 140 -1.94 8.10 1.51
N GLY A 141 -0.95 8.66 0.84
CA GLY A 141 0.45 8.35 1.08
C GLY A 141 0.88 8.54 2.54
N ILE A 142 0.38 9.57 3.22
CA ILE A 142 0.73 9.83 4.63
C ILE A 142 0.21 8.72 5.56
N PRO A 143 -1.10 8.38 5.56
CA PRO A 143 -1.62 7.27 6.36
C PRO A 143 -0.98 5.92 6.05
N LEU A 144 -0.74 5.63 4.77
CA LEU A 144 -0.08 4.38 4.36
C LEU A 144 1.35 4.31 4.87
N CYS A 145 2.09 5.41 4.76
CA CYS A 145 3.46 5.49 5.28
C CYS A 145 3.50 5.32 6.81
N LEU A 146 2.61 6.00 7.53
CA LEU A 146 2.49 5.88 8.98
C LEU A 146 2.09 4.46 9.40
N GLY A 147 1.15 3.84 8.70
CA GLY A 147 0.74 2.45 8.96
C GLY A 147 1.88 1.47 8.74
N PHE A 148 2.62 1.63 7.64
CA PHE A 148 3.75 0.78 7.30
C PHE A 148 4.90 0.93 8.31
N LEU A 149 5.34 2.15 8.59
CA LEU A 149 6.41 2.42 9.55
C LEU A 149 6.00 2.05 10.97
N GLY A 150 4.75 2.33 11.35
CA GLY A 150 4.21 1.97 12.66
C GLY A 150 4.18 0.46 12.87
N TYR A 151 3.79 -0.30 11.85
CA TYR A 151 3.80 -1.77 11.94
C TYR A 151 5.22 -2.35 11.98
N LEU A 152 6.15 -1.81 11.19
CA LEU A 152 7.57 -2.22 11.27
C LEU A 152 8.18 -1.91 12.64
N ALA A 153 7.88 -0.74 13.19
CA ALA A 153 8.32 -0.37 14.53
C ALA A 153 7.72 -1.31 15.60
N TYR A 154 6.46 -1.68 15.47
CA TYR A 154 5.82 -2.66 16.33
C TYR A 154 6.50 -4.03 16.26
N LEU A 155 6.80 -4.53 15.06
CA LEU A 155 7.52 -5.78 14.87
C LEU A 155 8.89 -5.75 15.54
N HIS A 156 9.62 -4.65 15.39
CA HIS A 156 10.97 -4.52 15.94
C HIS A 156 10.99 -4.33 17.45
N LEU A 157 10.12 -3.46 17.99
CA LEU A 157 10.15 -3.08 19.40
C LEU A 157 9.41 -4.06 20.31
N TYR A 158 8.29 -4.63 19.86
CA TYR A 158 7.44 -5.46 20.69
C TYR A 158 7.64 -6.95 20.49
N LEU A 159 7.77 -7.40 19.26
CA LEU A 159 7.92 -8.82 18.96
C LEU A 159 9.37 -9.25 18.96
N HIS A 160 10.32 -8.31 19.13
CA HIS A 160 11.76 -8.60 19.07
C HIS A 160 12.12 -9.48 17.87
N ILE A 161 11.34 -9.40 16.78
CA ILE A 161 11.68 -10.06 15.53
C ILE A 161 12.85 -9.27 14.99
N PRO A 162 14.10 -9.79 15.09
CA PRO A 162 15.24 -9.10 14.51
C PRO A 162 14.94 -8.90 13.02
N LEU A 163 15.39 -7.79 12.50
CA LEU A 163 15.60 -7.72 11.05
C LEU A 163 16.31 -9.03 10.70
N PRO A 164 15.89 -9.77 9.67
CA PRO A 164 16.38 -11.11 9.41
C PRO A 164 17.89 -11.05 9.19
N VAL A 165 18.62 -11.24 10.28
CA VAL A 165 20.05 -11.47 10.26
C VAL A 165 20.20 -12.97 10.14
N TYR A 166 20.96 -13.44 9.17
CA TYR A 166 21.32 -14.84 9.08
C TYR A 166 21.88 -15.32 10.41
N PRO A 167 21.43 -16.46 10.95
CA PRO A 167 22.15 -17.06 12.06
C PRO A 167 23.57 -17.33 11.58
N ILE A 168 24.53 -16.72 12.23
CA ILE A 168 25.95 -17.02 12.03
C ILE A 168 26.11 -18.49 12.43
N GLN A 169 26.36 -19.36 11.46
CA GLN A 169 26.80 -20.75 11.68
C GLN A 169 28.28 -20.75 12.00
#